data_37a72c63a714459fd9c1aead7c7e486c
#
_entry.id   37a72c63a714459fd9c1aead7c7e486c
#
_cell.length_a   1.000
_cell.length_b   1.000
_cell.length_c   1.000
_cell.angle_alpha   90.00
_cell.angle_beta   90.00
_cell.angle_gamma   90.00
#
_symmetry.space_group_name_H-M   'P 1'
#
loop_
_entity.id
_entity.type
_entity.pdbx_description
1 polymer ?
#
loop_
_entity_poly.entity_id
_entity_poly.type
_entity_poly.pdbx_seq_one_letter_code
_entity_poly.pdbx_strand_id
1 'polypeptide(L)'
;GNPKRYKNLLGITLGTGFGAGVVIDNCLLTGDNGCGGDVWIMRNKKYTDLIAEESVSIRAVRRVYGELSGEAVDNLTPKDIYDIAEGILTGNREAAVRSFDELGEMAGAAIVSALHIVDGMVVIGGGVAGAAKYILPGMMREMRRSISTFSGRDFDCLQMEVCNLMEPDEYK
;
A
#
# COMPACT_ATOMS: atom_id res chain seq x y z
N GLY A 1 4.73 5.35 22.20
CA GLY A 1 5.26 6.53 21.52
C GLY A 1 4.74 7.84 22.13
N ASN A 2 5.46 8.92 21.95
CA ASN A 2 5.02 10.22 22.47
C ASN A 2 3.95 10.82 21.51
N PRO A 3 2.67 10.93 21.90
CA PRO A 3 1.60 11.41 21.00
C PRO A 3 1.79 12.87 20.55
N LYS A 4 2.67 13.62 21.20
CA LYS A 4 3.01 14.99 20.81
C LYS A 4 4.09 15.08 19.70
N ARG A 5 4.69 13.94 19.31
CA ARG A 5 5.78 13.92 18.32
C ARG A 5 5.27 14.01 16.89
N TYR A 6 4.10 13.42 16.61
CA TYR A 6 3.55 13.34 15.25
C TYR A 6 2.29 14.19 15.18
N LYS A 7 2.33 15.25 14.39
CA LYS A 7 1.21 16.15 14.12
C LYS A 7 0.57 15.89 12.76
N ASN A 8 1.35 15.26 11.87
CA ASN A 8 0.95 14.92 10.53
C ASN A 8 0.76 13.40 10.41
N LEU A 9 -0.28 12.99 9.70
CA LEU A 9 -0.63 11.59 9.53
C LEU A 9 -1.25 11.39 8.17
N LEU A 10 -0.86 10.31 7.51
CA LEU A 10 -1.52 9.76 6.33
C LEU A 10 -2.23 8.46 6.73
N GLY A 11 -3.54 8.51 6.90
CA GLY A 11 -4.37 7.33 7.11
C GLY A 11 -4.72 6.68 5.78
N ILE A 12 -4.47 5.38 5.64
CA ILE A 12 -4.73 4.61 4.43
C ILE A 12 -5.75 3.51 4.73
N THR A 13 -6.74 3.36 3.86
CA THR A 13 -7.67 2.23 3.91
C THR A 13 -7.51 1.32 2.71
N LEU A 14 -7.25 0.03 2.99
CA LEU A 14 -7.12 -1.05 2.00
C LEU A 14 -8.35 -1.95 2.09
N GLY A 15 -9.18 -1.95 1.06
CA GLY A 15 -10.44 -2.70 1.07
C GLY A 15 -11.04 -2.88 -0.33
N THR A 16 -12.35 -2.70 -0.44
CA THR A 16 -13.05 -2.68 -1.73
C THR A 16 -12.44 -1.66 -2.69
N GLY A 17 -12.01 -0.52 -2.14
CA GLY A 17 -11.27 0.52 -2.81
C GLY A 17 -10.01 0.93 -2.04
N PHE A 18 -9.41 2.02 -2.49
CA PHE A 18 -8.19 2.61 -1.96
C PHE A 18 -8.46 4.04 -1.49
N GLY A 19 -8.56 4.24 -0.18
CA GLY A 19 -8.85 5.55 0.40
C GLY A 19 -7.73 6.08 1.27
N ALA A 20 -7.70 7.40 1.45
CA ALA A 20 -6.85 8.04 2.43
C ALA A 20 -7.55 9.20 3.16
N GLY A 21 -7.01 9.50 4.34
CA GLY A 21 -7.27 10.73 5.08
C GLY A 21 -5.96 11.36 5.49
N VAL A 22 -5.87 12.67 5.37
CA VAL A 22 -4.67 13.45 5.65
C VAL A 22 -4.90 14.35 6.85
N VAL A 23 -4.00 14.28 7.83
CA VAL A 23 -3.99 15.18 8.99
C VAL A 23 -2.72 16.01 8.92
N ILE A 24 -2.84 17.33 9.00
CA ILE A 24 -1.75 18.30 9.05
C ILE A 24 -1.94 19.16 10.31
N ASP A 25 -0.90 19.28 11.14
CA ASP A 25 -0.94 20.01 12.41
C ASP A 25 -2.15 19.64 13.30
N ASN A 26 -2.47 18.35 13.38
CA ASN A 26 -3.61 17.76 14.10
C ASN A 26 -5.00 18.14 13.52
N CYS A 27 -5.06 18.73 12.34
CA CYS A 27 -6.31 19.07 11.66
C CYS A 27 -6.52 18.16 10.43
N LEU A 28 -7.72 17.62 10.28
CA LEU A 28 -8.08 16.85 9.08
C LEU A 28 -8.11 17.78 7.86
N LEU A 29 -7.34 17.43 6.84
CA LEU A 29 -7.33 18.13 5.56
C LEU A 29 -8.53 17.69 4.73
N THR A 30 -9.53 18.54 4.61
CA THR A 30 -10.69 18.29 3.74
C THR A 30 -10.49 18.88 2.33
N GLY A 31 -9.66 19.93 2.22
CA GLY A 31 -9.49 20.72 0.99
C GLY A 31 -10.71 21.61 0.69
N ASP A 32 -10.54 22.56 -0.20
CA ASP A 32 -11.58 23.51 -0.57
C ASP A 32 -12.74 22.84 -1.35
N ASN A 33 -12.45 21.72 -2.01
CA ASN A 33 -13.40 20.97 -2.82
C ASN A 33 -13.78 19.60 -2.20
N GLY A 34 -13.36 19.33 -0.95
CA GLY A 34 -13.62 18.06 -0.29
C GLY A 34 -12.80 16.87 -0.84
N CYS A 35 -11.74 17.10 -1.63
CA CYS A 35 -10.93 16.07 -2.28
C CYS A 35 -9.60 15.81 -1.57
N GLY A 36 -9.45 16.29 -0.32
CA GLY A 36 -8.26 16.05 0.48
C GLY A 36 -8.09 14.55 0.77
N GLY A 37 -7.03 13.95 0.22
CA GLY A 37 -6.75 12.52 0.43
C GLY A 37 -7.25 11.57 -0.67
N ASP A 38 -7.64 12.08 -1.82
CA ASP A 38 -8.08 11.27 -2.99
C ASP A 38 -6.92 10.51 -3.65
N VAL A 39 -6.28 9.60 -2.88
CA VAL A 39 -5.16 8.77 -3.37
C VAL A 39 -5.57 7.73 -4.40
N TRP A 40 -6.84 7.33 -4.40
CA TRP A 40 -7.39 6.30 -5.29
C TRP A 40 -7.22 6.63 -6.77
N ILE A 41 -7.29 7.92 -7.14
CA ILE A 41 -7.17 8.42 -8.52
C ILE A 41 -5.73 8.75 -8.93
N MET A 42 -4.75 8.63 -8.03
CA MET A 42 -3.35 8.79 -8.40
C MET A 42 -2.98 7.85 -9.54
N ARG A 43 -1.97 8.23 -10.32
CA ARG A 43 -1.48 7.39 -11.42
C ARG A 43 -0.96 6.06 -10.89
N ASN A 44 -1.39 4.97 -11.51
CA ASN A 44 -0.88 3.64 -11.21
C ASN A 44 0.58 3.53 -11.66
N LYS A 45 1.44 3.00 -10.79
CA LYS A 45 2.86 2.85 -11.11
C LYS A 45 3.11 1.82 -12.23
N LYS A 46 2.40 0.70 -12.21
CA LYS A 46 2.58 -0.41 -13.15
C LYS A 46 1.81 -0.19 -14.46
N TYR A 47 0.60 0.33 -14.35
CA TYR A 47 -0.31 0.56 -15.45
C TYR A 47 -0.57 2.07 -15.56
N THR A 48 0.33 2.78 -16.24
CA THR A 48 0.41 4.25 -16.20
C THR A 48 -0.82 5.00 -16.74
N ASP A 49 -1.70 4.31 -17.44
CA ASP A 49 -2.96 4.85 -17.96
C ASP A 49 -4.17 4.52 -17.06
N LEU A 50 -3.93 3.81 -15.95
CA LEU A 50 -4.96 3.44 -14.97
C LEU A 50 -4.78 4.20 -13.65
N ILE A 51 -5.84 4.23 -12.86
CA ILE A 51 -5.83 4.77 -11.49
C ILE A 51 -5.16 3.78 -10.52
N ALA A 52 -4.63 4.29 -9.40
CA ALA A 52 -3.97 3.50 -8.38
C ALA A 52 -4.88 2.40 -7.81
N GLU A 53 -6.17 2.69 -7.62
CA GLU A 53 -7.15 1.74 -7.07
C GLU A 53 -7.26 0.44 -7.89
N GLU A 54 -6.99 0.47 -9.20
CA GLU A 54 -7.01 -0.74 -10.04
C GLU A 54 -5.94 -1.76 -9.64
N SER A 55 -4.91 -1.35 -8.90
CA SER A 55 -3.89 -2.23 -8.32
C SER A 55 -3.93 -2.28 -6.79
N VAL A 56 -4.74 -1.42 -6.13
CA VAL A 56 -4.83 -1.32 -4.67
C VAL A 56 -6.27 -1.52 -4.22
N SER A 57 -6.79 -2.72 -4.45
CA SER A 57 -8.14 -3.10 -4.07
C SER A 57 -8.28 -4.61 -3.97
N ILE A 58 -9.39 -5.08 -3.38
CA ILE A 58 -9.72 -6.52 -3.35
C ILE A 58 -9.88 -7.10 -4.77
N ARG A 59 -10.30 -6.29 -5.74
CA ARG A 59 -10.37 -6.70 -7.15
C ARG A 59 -8.99 -6.98 -7.71
N ALA A 60 -8.01 -6.14 -7.36
CA ALA A 60 -6.62 -6.31 -7.78
C ALA A 60 -6.02 -7.61 -7.25
N VAL A 61 -6.22 -7.94 -5.97
CA VAL A 61 -5.74 -9.21 -5.39
C VAL A 61 -6.28 -10.41 -6.18
N ARG A 62 -7.59 -10.43 -6.48
CA ARG A 62 -8.21 -11.50 -7.26
C ARG A 62 -7.66 -11.58 -8.67
N ARG A 63 -7.55 -10.44 -9.36
CA ARG A 63 -7.02 -10.36 -10.71
C ARG A 63 -5.59 -10.90 -10.78
N VAL A 64 -4.70 -10.41 -9.93
CA VAL A 64 -3.28 -10.81 -9.92
C VAL A 64 -3.13 -12.29 -9.55
N TYR A 65 -3.92 -12.79 -8.59
CA TYR A 65 -3.94 -14.22 -8.28
C TYR A 65 -4.33 -15.06 -9.52
N GLY A 66 -5.42 -14.69 -10.21
CA GLY A 66 -5.87 -15.39 -11.42
C GLY A 66 -4.84 -15.33 -12.57
N GLU A 67 -4.23 -14.17 -12.78
CA GLU A 67 -3.18 -13.98 -13.80
C GLU A 67 -1.95 -14.87 -13.54
N LEU A 68 -1.56 -15.03 -12.28
CA LEU A 68 -0.37 -15.79 -11.90
C LEU A 68 -0.63 -17.30 -11.73
N SER A 69 -1.80 -17.67 -11.22
CA SER A 69 -2.16 -19.08 -11.00
C SER A 69 -2.72 -19.78 -12.23
N GLY A 70 -3.34 -19.00 -13.14
CA GLY A 70 -4.15 -19.53 -14.25
C GLY A 70 -5.50 -20.09 -13.79
N GLU A 71 -5.88 -19.90 -12.53
CA GLU A 71 -7.14 -20.41 -11.96
C GLU A 71 -8.28 -19.39 -12.14
N ALA A 72 -9.52 -19.89 -12.24
CA ALA A 72 -10.71 -19.06 -12.24
C ALA A 72 -10.92 -18.42 -10.86
N VAL A 73 -11.16 -17.12 -10.82
CA VAL A 73 -11.26 -16.34 -9.57
C VAL A 73 -12.67 -15.87 -9.24
N ASP A 74 -13.68 -16.23 -10.05
CA ASP A 74 -15.03 -15.68 -9.93
C ASP A 74 -15.67 -15.96 -8.57
N ASN A 75 -15.38 -17.10 -7.97
CA ASN A 75 -15.90 -17.56 -6.69
C ASN A 75 -14.92 -17.35 -5.52
N LEU A 76 -13.72 -16.81 -5.77
CA LEU A 76 -12.73 -16.58 -4.71
C LEU A 76 -12.92 -15.20 -4.07
N THR A 77 -12.98 -15.20 -2.75
CA THR A 77 -12.88 -13.96 -1.96
C THR A 77 -11.41 -13.64 -1.65
N PRO A 78 -11.08 -12.39 -1.27
CA PRO A 78 -9.74 -12.07 -0.77
C PRO A 78 -9.34 -12.92 0.45
N LYS A 79 -10.31 -13.34 1.26
CA LYS A 79 -10.07 -14.24 2.39
C LYS A 79 -9.65 -15.62 1.93
N ASP A 80 -10.27 -16.17 0.88
CA ASP A 80 -9.88 -17.47 0.31
C ASP A 80 -8.45 -17.42 -0.25
N ILE A 81 -8.10 -16.32 -0.95
CA ILE A 81 -6.74 -16.13 -1.45
C ILE A 81 -5.74 -16.00 -0.29
N TYR A 82 -6.12 -15.31 0.79
CA TYR A 82 -5.31 -15.27 2.01
C TYR A 82 -5.13 -16.68 2.61
N ASP A 83 -6.20 -17.47 2.69
CA ASP A 83 -6.14 -18.84 3.22
C ASP A 83 -5.31 -19.79 2.32
N ILE A 84 -5.30 -19.55 1.01
CA ILE A 84 -4.36 -20.22 0.10
C ILE A 84 -2.91 -19.81 0.42
N ALA A 85 -2.65 -18.52 0.65
CA ALA A 85 -1.32 -18.03 1.03
C ALA A 85 -0.85 -18.64 2.36
N GLU A 86 -1.77 -18.85 3.30
CA GLU A 86 -1.49 -19.54 4.58
C GLU A 86 -1.34 -21.07 4.44
N GLY A 87 -1.73 -21.65 3.30
CA GLY A 87 -1.76 -23.10 3.11
C GLY A 87 -2.94 -23.79 3.79
N ILE A 88 -3.97 -23.02 4.15
CA ILE A 88 -5.24 -23.54 4.73
C ILE A 88 -6.16 -24.06 3.63
N LEU A 89 -6.24 -23.36 2.51
CA LEU A 89 -6.96 -23.80 1.32
C LEU A 89 -6.00 -24.26 0.23
N THR A 90 -6.48 -25.22 -0.58
CA THR A 90 -5.76 -25.71 -1.76
C THR A 90 -5.77 -24.62 -2.85
N GLY A 91 -4.64 -24.41 -3.50
CA GLY A 91 -4.47 -23.43 -4.57
C GLY A 91 -2.98 -23.09 -4.79
N ASN A 92 -2.71 -22.14 -5.66
CA ASN A 92 -1.35 -21.68 -5.93
C ASN A 92 -0.90 -20.71 -4.85
N ARG A 93 -0.17 -21.21 -3.84
CA ARG A 93 0.31 -20.41 -2.70
C ARG A 93 1.23 -19.27 -3.12
N GLU A 94 2.12 -19.49 -4.08
CA GLU A 94 3.05 -18.47 -4.55
C GLU A 94 2.30 -17.32 -5.21
N ALA A 95 1.34 -17.63 -6.10
CA ALA A 95 0.47 -16.65 -6.71
C ALA A 95 -0.34 -15.85 -5.67
N ALA A 96 -0.84 -16.52 -4.63
CA ALA A 96 -1.58 -15.88 -3.55
C ALA A 96 -0.72 -14.90 -2.76
N VAL A 97 0.47 -15.30 -2.33
CA VAL A 97 1.44 -14.42 -1.65
C VAL A 97 1.80 -13.23 -2.55
N ARG A 98 2.10 -13.51 -3.84
CA ARG A 98 2.51 -12.46 -4.78
C ARG A 98 1.40 -11.45 -5.07
N SER A 99 0.13 -11.86 -5.05
CA SER A 99 -0.99 -10.95 -5.27
C SER A 99 -1.12 -9.88 -4.16
N PHE A 100 -0.86 -10.25 -2.91
CA PHE A 100 -0.82 -9.29 -1.79
C PHE A 100 0.46 -8.46 -1.79
N ASP A 101 1.60 -9.03 -2.14
CA ASP A 101 2.87 -8.31 -2.25
C ASP A 101 2.80 -7.23 -3.33
N GLU A 102 2.20 -7.52 -4.50
CA GLU A 102 1.98 -6.53 -5.56
C GLU A 102 1.04 -5.40 -5.10
N LEU A 103 -0.06 -5.74 -4.41
CA LEU A 103 -0.92 -4.72 -3.81
C LEU A 103 -0.10 -3.80 -2.88
N GLY A 104 0.75 -4.38 -2.05
CA GLY A 104 1.65 -3.62 -1.17
C GLY A 104 2.59 -2.70 -1.93
N GLU A 105 3.23 -3.20 -3.00
CA GLU A 105 4.12 -2.40 -3.85
C GLU A 105 3.37 -1.21 -4.47
N MET A 106 2.18 -1.44 -5.02
CA MET A 106 1.39 -0.37 -5.66
C MET A 106 0.87 0.65 -4.64
N ALA A 107 0.43 0.20 -3.47
CA ALA A 107 0.05 1.09 -2.37
C ALA A 107 1.25 1.91 -1.88
N GLY A 108 2.43 1.28 -1.75
CA GLY A 108 3.68 1.94 -1.38
C GLY A 108 4.04 3.08 -2.33
N ALA A 109 3.87 2.89 -3.64
CA ALA A 109 4.14 3.94 -4.63
C ALA A 109 3.22 5.17 -4.46
N ALA A 110 1.94 4.96 -4.18
CA ALA A 110 1.00 6.05 -3.91
C ALA A 110 1.32 6.74 -2.56
N ILE A 111 1.66 5.96 -1.54
CA ILE A 111 2.07 6.47 -0.22
C ILE A 111 3.32 7.33 -0.34
N VAL A 112 4.34 6.91 -1.09
CA VAL A 112 5.55 7.70 -1.36
C VAL A 112 5.18 9.07 -1.94
N SER A 113 4.30 9.09 -2.95
CA SER A 113 3.86 10.34 -3.58
C SER A 113 3.14 11.27 -2.61
N ALA A 114 2.30 10.73 -1.73
CA ALA A 114 1.59 11.49 -0.71
C ALA A 114 2.53 12.00 0.40
N LEU A 115 3.51 11.18 0.82
CA LEU A 115 4.47 11.54 1.88
C LEU A 115 5.41 12.67 1.48
N HIS A 116 5.69 12.88 0.19
CA HIS A 116 6.43 14.07 -0.27
C HIS A 116 5.74 15.40 0.10
N ILE A 117 4.44 15.35 0.40
CA ILE A 117 3.66 16.54 0.76
C ILE A 117 3.29 16.51 2.25
N VAL A 118 2.89 15.35 2.77
CA VAL A 118 2.36 15.22 4.14
C VAL A 118 3.47 15.17 5.18
N ASP A 119 4.61 14.54 4.88
CA ASP A 119 5.72 14.30 5.82
C ASP A 119 5.21 13.91 7.22
N GLY A 120 4.69 12.71 7.36
CA GLY A 120 4.06 12.26 8.58
C GLY A 120 4.04 10.75 8.77
N MET A 121 3.41 10.32 9.85
CA MET A 121 3.22 8.90 10.14
C MET A 121 2.16 8.30 9.20
N VAL A 122 2.40 7.09 8.71
CA VAL A 122 1.42 6.32 7.92
C VAL A 122 0.70 5.33 8.84
N VAL A 123 -0.62 5.33 8.77
CA VAL A 123 -1.49 4.37 9.46
C VAL A 123 -2.31 3.62 8.42
N ILE A 124 -2.22 2.28 8.44
CA ILE A 124 -2.89 1.42 7.46
C ILE A 124 -4.02 0.65 8.15
N GLY A 125 -5.21 0.73 7.59
CA GLY A 125 -6.40 0.03 8.05
C GLY A 125 -7.20 -0.54 6.88
N GLY A 126 -8.44 -0.97 7.18
CA GLY A 126 -9.34 -1.55 6.19
C GLY A 126 -9.35 -3.08 6.20
N GLY A 127 -10.31 -3.67 5.47
CA GLY A 127 -10.56 -5.12 5.50
C GLY A 127 -9.42 -5.99 4.99
N VAL A 128 -8.54 -5.46 4.14
CA VAL A 128 -7.38 -6.19 3.59
C VAL A 128 -6.14 -6.04 4.48
N ALA A 129 -6.15 -5.11 5.44
CA ALA A 129 -5.02 -4.90 6.36
C ALA A 129 -4.68 -6.14 7.21
N GLY A 130 -5.64 -7.07 7.39
CA GLY A 130 -5.37 -8.37 8.03
C GLY A 130 -4.31 -9.23 7.32
N ALA A 131 -4.08 -8.96 6.02
CA ALA A 131 -3.02 -9.61 5.24
C ALA A 131 -1.67 -8.85 5.31
N ALA A 132 -1.46 -8.00 6.33
CA ALA A 132 -0.28 -7.14 6.47
C ALA A 132 1.04 -7.86 6.27
N LYS A 133 1.18 -9.10 6.77
CA LYS A 133 2.41 -9.89 6.62
C LYS A 133 2.82 -10.15 5.17
N TYR A 134 1.86 -10.14 4.23
CA TYR A 134 2.11 -10.30 2.80
C TYR A 134 2.14 -8.97 2.05
N ILE A 135 1.48 -7.94 2.58
CA ILE A 135 1.37 -6.61 1.98
C ILE A 135 2.60 -5.76 2.32
N LEU A 136 3.00 -5.76 3.59
CA LEU A 136 4.08 -4.88 4.07
C LEU A 136 5.43 -5.13 3.39
N PRO A 137 5.85 -6.36 3.06
CA PRO A 137 7.13 -6.55 2.38
C PRO A 137 7.23 -5.80 1.05
N GLY A 138 6.20 -5.89 0.20
CA GLY A 138 6.13 -5.15 -1.06
C GLY A 138 6.07 -3.65 -0.85
N MET A 139 5.27 -3.20 0.10
CA MET A 139 5.13 -1.78 0.44
C MET A 139 6.44 -1.18 0.95
N MET A 140 7.10 -1.82 1.91
CA MET A 140 8.36 -1.35 2.48
C MET A 140 9.49 -1.34 1.44
N ARG A 141 9.55 -2.36 0.58
CA ARG A 141 10.50 -2.42 -0.53
C ARG A 141 10.34 -1.22 -1.46
N GLU A 142 9.09 -0.86 -1.80
CA GLU A 142 8.82 0.29 -2.65
C GLU A 142 9.12 1.62 -1.95
N MET A 143 8.76 1.77 -0.70
CA MET A 143 9.02 3.00 0.06
C MET A 143 10.52 3.24 0.33
N ARG A 144 11.32 2.18 0.40
CA ARG A 144 12.79 2.22 0.59
C ARG A 144 13.57 2.23 -0.72
N ARG A 145 12.88 2.30 -1.85
CA ARG A 145 13.51 2.27 -3.18
C ARG A 145 14.27 3.56 -3.46
N SER A 146 15.33 3.46 -4.27
CA SER A 146 16.02 4.61 -4.85
C SER A 146 15.53 4.89 -6.26
N ILE A 147 15.63 6.13 -6.68
CA ILE A 147 15.32 6.64 -8.02
C ILE A 147 16.57 7.30 -8.60
N SER A 148 16.88 6.99 -9.85
CA SER A 148 18.05 7.52 -10.55
C SER A 148 17.74 8.81 -11.30
N THR A 149 18.75 9.67 -11.42
CA THR A 149 18.74 10.83 -12.34
C THR A 149 19.34 10.44 -13.70
N PHE A 150 19.17 11.28 -14.70
CA PHE A 150 19.84 11.12 -16.01
C PHE A 150 21.38 11.11 -15.91
N SER A 151 21.94 11.72 -14.87
CA SER A 151 23.38 11.71 -14.62
C SER A 151 23.88 10.45 -13.90
N GLY A 152 22.99 9.48 -13.61
CA GLY A 152 23.31 8.24 -12.91
C GLY A 152 23.46 8.38 -11.39
N ARG A 153 22.99 9.46 -10.80
CA ARG A 153 22.91 9.61 -9.34
C ARG A 153 21.64 8.96 -8.83
N ASP A 154 21.74 8.22 -7.74
CA ASP A 154 20.61 7.61 -7.04
C ASP A 154 20.24 8.42 -5.81
N PHE A 155 18.95 8.55 -5.58
CA PHE A 155 18.34 9.16 -4.39
C PHE A 155 17.28 8.24 -3.83
N ASP A 156 17.19 8.14 -2.51
CA ASP A 156 16.10 7.42 -1.88
C ASP A 156 14.77 8.12 -2.20
N CYS A 157 13.74 7.30 -2.49
CA CYS A 157 12.40 7.82 -2.80
C CYS A 157 11.88 8.73 -1.69
N LEU A 158 12.17 8.38 -0.44
CA LEU A 158 11.83 9.18 0.72
C LEU A 158 13.13 9.62 1.42
N GLN A 159 13.24 10.90 1.74
CA GLN A 159 14.39 11.46 2.44
C GLN A 159 14.32 11.25 3.97
N MET A 160 13.19 10.73 4.45
CA MET A 160 12.99 10.28 5.82
C MET A 160 13.27 8.79 5.96
N GLU A 161 13.68 8.36 7.15
CA GLU A 161 13.83 6.93 7.45
C GLU A 161 12.45 6.26 7.47
N VAL A 162 12.33 5.12 6.78
CA VAL A 162 11.11 4.33 6.70
C VAL A 162 11.21 3.12 7.61
N CYS A 163 10.47 3.13 8.72
CA CYS A 163 10.43 2.07 9.71
C CYS A 163 9.06 1.39 9.76
N ASN A 164 9.05 0.06 9.84
CA ASN A 164 7.85 -0.69 10.17
C ASN A 164 7.68 -0.74 11.70
N LEU A 165 6.73 0.00 12.25
CA LEU A 165 6.50 0.06 13.70
C LEU A 165 5.91 -1.22 14.29
N MET A 166 5.52 -2.20 13.46
CA MET A 166 5.12 -3.54 13.91
C MET A 166 6.34 -4.46 14.15
N GLU A 167 7.52 -4.07 13.70
CA GLU A 167 8.77 -4.78 13.89
C GLU A 167 9.57 -4.10 15.01
N PRO A 168 9.66 -4.71 16.23
CA PRO A 168 10.29 -4.07 17.39
C PRO A 168 11.76 -3.68 17.19
N ASP A 169 12.46 -4.38 16.28
CA ASP A 169 13.88 -4.14 16.01
C ASP A 169 14.14 -2.99 15.04
N GLU A 170 13.12 -2.58 14.27
CA GLU A 170 13.21 -1.43 13.34
C GLU A 170 12.96 -0.08 14.04
N TYR A 171 12.44 -0.10 15.27
CA TYR A 171 12.10 1.12 16.01
C TYR A 171 12.81 1.14 17.37
N LYS A 172 14.06 1.51 17.36
CA LYS A 172 14.84 1.77 18.61
C LYS A 172 15.28 3.21 18.72
#